data_5db4de90f9d157865c8730e6a5cdbc0c
#
_entry.id   5db4de90f9d157865c8730e6a5cdbc0c
#
_cell.length_a   1.000
_cell.length_b   1.000
_cell.length_c   1.000
_cell.angle_alpha   90.00
_cell.angle_beta   90.00
_cell.angle_gamma   90.00
#
_symmetry.space_group_name_H-M   'P 1'
#
loop_
_entity.id
_entity.type
_entity.pdbx_description
1 polymer ?
#
loop_
_entity_poly.entity_id
_entity_poly.type
_entity_poly.pdbx_seq_one_letter_code
_entity_poly.pdbx_strand_id
1 'polypeptide(L)'
;MLTQCPNPRCELTFEVPANRAGKNGPCPGCGQVITYRSLAVIKEVQRQHERRALAQPARQKAPRPDFSALLEDIRSLGNVGSIFRSADGAGVAPLYLCGITGCPPHKSIAKTSLGAEEQVHWEHHTSALEVLPGLREQGVQVIALERTGSSEQLDHALQRGAIKRPWCLVVGNEVAGISAETLAQATMLCHLPMHGVKASLNVAVAFGIAAYALRAATSLVS
;
A
#
# COMPACT_ATOMS: atom_id res chain seq x y z
N MET A 1 -0.80 -24.16 8.62
CA MET A 1 -0.88 -22.97 9.46
C MET A 1 -2.32 -22.48 9.52
N LEU A 2 -2.72 -21.93 10.66
CA LEU A 2 -4.02 -21.28 10.77
C LEU A 2 -3.97 -19.89 10.12
N THR A 3 -4.98 -19.54 9.34
CA THR A 3 -5.23 -18.23 8.74
C THR A 3 -6.67 -17.81 9.03
N GLN A 4 -6.98 -16.53 8.85
CA GLN A 4 -8.32 -15.97 9.04
C GLN A 4 -8.73 -15.20 7.78
N CYS A 5 -9.99 -15.32 7.40
CA CYS A 5 -10.57 -14.53 6.31
C CYS A 5 -10.65 -13.05 6.73
N PRO A 6 -10.11 -12.12 5.94
CA PRO A 6 -10.18 -10.69 6.26
C PRO A 6 -11.55 -10.06 5.95
N ASN A 7 -12.47 -10.82 5.33
CA ASN A 7 -13.83 -10.33 5.08
C ASN A 7 -14.59 -10.20 6.40
N PRO A 8 -15.03 -8.98 6.81
CA PRO A 8 -15.70 -8.75 8.09
C PRO A 8 -17.05 -9.50 8.27
N ARG A 9 -17.63 -9.97 7.15
CA ARG A 9 -18.87 -10.78 7.18
C ARG A 9 -18.59 -12.26 7.25
N CYS A 10 -17.34 -12.68 7.16
CA CYS A 10 -16.96 -14.11 7.15
C CYS A 10 -16.12 -14.47 8.37
N GLU A 11 -15.00 -13.81 8.57
CA GLU A 11 -14.02 -13.96 9.67
C GLU A 11 -13.61 -15.42 9.97
N LEU A 12 -13.90 -16.35 9.04
CA LEU A 12 -13.64 -17.77 9.23
C LEU A 12 -12.15 -18.01 9.43
N THR A 13 -11.81 -18.72 10.51
CA THR A 13 -10.46 -19.23 10.75
C THR A 13 -10.37 -20.65 10.23
N PHE A 14 -9.37 -20.96 9.41
CA PHE A 14 -9.19 -22.28 8.80
C PHE A 14 -7.70 -22.62 8.59
N GLU A 15 -7.43 -23.89 8.34
CA GLU A 15 -6.07 -24.35 8.10
C GLU A 15 -5.69 -24.31 6.63
N VAL A 16 -4.45 -23.89 6.37
CA VAL A 16 -3.81 -24.00 5.05
C VAL A 16 -2.41 -24.58 5.20
N PRO A 17 -1.89 -25.29 4.19
CA PRO A 17 -0.51 -25.77 4.21
C PRO A 17 0.49 -24.63 4.40
N ALA A 18 1.54 -24.87 5.18
CA ALA A 18 2.52 -23.80 5.50
C ALA A 18 3.22 -23.22 4.26
N ASN A 19 3.39 -24.05 3.21
CA ASN A 19 3.98 -23.62 1.93
C ASN A 19 3.05 -22.73 1.09
N ARG A 20 1.83 -22.49 1.55
CA ARG A 20 0.87 -21.54 0.98
C ARG A 20 0.90 -20.16 1.65
N ALA A 21 1.75 -19.95 2.66
CA ALA A 21 1.92 -18.64 3.29
C ALA A 21 2.30 -17.57 2.26
N GLY A 22 1.60 -16.43 2.26
CA GLY A 22 1.77 -15.34 1.29
C GLY A 22 1.18 -15.60 -0.10
N LYS A 23 0.59 -16.78 -0.35
CA LYS A 23 -0.07 -17.10 -1.63
C LYS A 23 -1.57 -16.82 -1.56
N ASN A 24 -2.16 -16.56 -2.73
CA ASN A 24 -3.59 -16.33 -2.86
C ASN A 24 -4.36 -17.63 -2.99
N GLY A 25 -5.61 -17.63 -2.51
CA GLY A 25 -6.56 -18.72 -2.69
C GLY A 25 -7.93 -18.40 -2.10
N PRO A 26 -8.94 -19.23 -2.42
CA PRO A 26 -10.29 -18.97 -1.98
C PRO A 26 -10.46 -19.23 -0.48
N CYS A 27 -11.22 -18.36 0.20
CA CYS A 27 -11.73 -18.67 1.53
C CYS A 27 -12.80 -19.76 1.45
N PRO A 28 -12.70 -20.85 2.25
CA PRO A 28 -13.69 -21.93 2.20
C PRO A 28 -15.08 -21.51 2.70
N GLY A 29 -15.18 -20.41 3.44
CA GLY A 29 -16.46 -19.94 3.98
C GLY A 29 -17.22 -19.02 3.04
N CYS A 30 -16.54 -18.06 2.38
CA CYS A 30 -17.22 -17.06 1.54
C CYS A 30 -16.77 -17.08 0.07
N GLY A 31 -15.81 -17.92 -0.31
CA GLY A 31 -15.30 -18.04 -1.68
C GLY A 31 -14.39 -16.88 -2.13
N GLN A 32 -14.29 -15.79 -1.37
CA GLN A 32 -13.44 -14.68 -1.71
C GLN A 32 -11.98 -15.12 -1.83
N VAL A 33 -11.29 -14.68 -2.87
CA VAL A 33 -9.84 -14.88 -3.00
C VAL A 33 -9.13 -14.00 -2.00
N ILE A 34 -8.33 -14.61 -1.14
CA ILE A 34 -7.60 -13.96 -0.05
C ILE A 34 -6.12 -14.35 -0.09
N THR A 35 -5.28 -13.52 0.49
CA THR A 35 -3.87 -13.85 0.73
C THR A 35 -3.74 -14.57 2.08
N TYR A 36 -3.22 -15.81 2.09
CA TYR A 36 -3.10 -16.60 3.31
C TYR A 36 -2.00 -16.07 4.22
N ARG A 37 -2.39 -15.44 5.33
CA ARG A 37 -1.49 -14.95 6.40
C ARG A 37 -1.64 -15.80 7.65
N SER A 38 -0.54 -16.11 8.35
CA SER A 38 -0.66 -16.85 9.62
C SER A 38 -1.35 -16.00 10.68
N LEU A 39 -2.11 -16.65 11.57
CA LEU A 39 -2.74 -15.97 12.72
C LEU A 39 -1.72 -15.26 13.61
N ALA A 40 -0.49 -15.77 13.70
CA ALA A 40 0.57 -15.12 14.44
C ALA A 40 0.94 -13.75 13.82
N VAL A 41 1.04 -13.66 12.50
CA VAL A 41 1.26 -12.39 11.80
C VAL A 41 0.07 -11.46 11.97
N ILE A 42 -1.16 -11.95 11.81
CA ILE A 42 -2.38 -11.15 11.97
C ILE A 42 -2.44 -10.55 13.38
N LYS A 43 -2.25 -11.37 14.42
CA LYS A 43 -2.27 -10.92 15.83
C LYS A 43 -1.13 -9.95 16.16
N GLU A 44 0.06 -10.14 15.56
CA GLU A 44 1.18 -9.22 15.78
C GLU A 44 0.90 -7.84 15.14
N VAL A 45 0.34 -7.82 13.95
CA VAL A 45 -0.09 -6.57 13.29
C VAL A 45 -1.12 -5.83 14.15
N GLN A 46 -2.13 -6.54 14.67
CA GLN A 46 -3.15 -5.95 15.56
C GLN A 46 -2.53 -5.35 16.83
N ARG A 47 -1.64 -6.10 17.52
CA ARG A 47 -0.94 -5.61 18.71
C ARG A 47 -0.06 -4.37 18.43
N GLN A 48 0.61 -4.36 17.29
CA GLN A 48 1.40 -3.20 16.88
C GLN A 48 0.51 -1.99 16.58
N HIS A 49 -0.63 -2.20 15.93
CA HIS A 49 -1.62 -1.15 15.68
C HIS A 49 -2.13 -0.53 16.99
N GLU A 50 -2.56 -1.34 17.96
CA GLU A 50 -3.04 -0.87 19.27
C GLU A 50 -1.98 -0.02 20.01
N ARG A 51 -0.72 -0.49 20.05
CA ARG A 51 0.38 0.25 20.66
C ARG A 51 0.63 1.60 19.97
N ARG A 52 0.46 1.66 18.65
CA ARG A 52 0.71 2.87 17.85
C ARG A 52 -0.46 3.85 17.92
N ALA A 53 -1.69 3.35 17.94
CA ALA A 53 -2.89 4.18 18.15
C ALA A 53 -2.82 4.95 19.48
N LEU A 54 -2.27 4.32 20.55
CA LEU A 54 -2.04 4.97 21.84
C LEU A 54 -0.90 6.01 21.81
N ALA A 55 0.04 5.89 20.86
CA ALA A 55 1.19 6.79 20.74
C ALA A 55 0.95 7.98 19.77
N GLN A 56 -0.11 7.92 18.95
CA GLN A 56 -0.43 9.01 18.03
C GLN A 56 -1.28 10.07 18.75
N PRO A 57 -0.87 11.35 18.73
CA PRO A 57 -1.76 12.42 19.15
C PRO A 57 -3.01 12.43 18.26
N ALA A 58 -4.19 12.72 18.83
CA ALA A 58 -5.44 12.84 18.09
C ALA A 58 -5.26 13.85 16.95
N ARG A 59 -5.07 13.34 15.74
CA ARG A 59 -4.90 14.18 14.56
C ARG A 59 -6.27 14.55 14.00
N GLN A 60 -6.45 15.83 13.72
CA GLN A 60 -7.64 16.29 13.00
C GLN A 60 -7.76 15.54 11.68
N LYS A 61 -8.98 15.10 11.34
CA LYS A 61 -9.27 14.43 10.08
C LYS A 61 -8.75 15.30 8.93
N ALA A 62 -7.72 14.85 8.25
CA ALA A 62 -7.14 15.60 7.13
C ALA A 62 -8.21 15.82 6.06
N PRO A 63 -8.22 16.98 5.38
CA PRO A 63 -9.07 17.17 4.21
C PRO A 63 -8.76 16.08 3.18
N ARG A 64 -9.74 15.76 2.33
CA ARG A 64 -9.60 14.79 1.24
C ARG A 64 -8.27 15.00 0.51
N PRO A 65 -7.37 14.02 0.48
CA PRO A 65 -6.07 14.20 -0.13
C PRO A 65 -6.20 14.20 -1.67
N ASP A 66 -5.57 15.16 -2.32
CA ASP A 66 -5.43 15.12 -3.79
C ASP A 66 -4.47 14.02 -4.24
N PHE A 67 -3.41 13.79 -3.44
CA PHE A 67 -2.35 12.83 -3.71
C PHE A 67 -1.99 12.11 -2.43
N SER A 68 -2.23 10.81 -2.40
CA SER A 68 -1.91 9.97 -1.26
C SER A 68 -1.22 8.68 -1.69
N ALA A 69 -0.68 7.93 -0.75
CA ALA A 69 -0.15 6.60 -1.04
C ALA A 69 -0.42 5.62 0.09
N LEU A 70 -0.48 4.34 -0.26
CA LEU A 70 -0.67 3.23 0.65
C LEU A 70 0.48 2.23 0.49
N LEU A 71 1.12 1.91 1.62
CA LEU A 71 2.22 0.97 1.71
C LEU A 71 1.72 -0.29 2.40
N GLU A 72 1.55 -1.38 1.65
CA GLU A 72 1.06 -2.64 2.19
C GLU A 72 2.21 -3.59 2.50
N ASP A 73 2.36 -3.95 3.78
CA ASP A 73 3.30 -4.97 4.26
C ASP A 73 4.77 -4.75 3.84
N ILE A 74 5.21 -3.49 3.77
CA ILE A 74 6.62 -3.17 3.46
C ILE A 74 7.51 -3.63 4.61
N ARG A 75 8.44 -4.56 4.32
CA ARG A 75 9.30 -5.19 5.33
C ARG A 75 10.50 -4.35 5.71
N SER A 76 11.10 -3.70 4.72
CA SER A 76 12.32 -2.93 4.92
C SER A 76 12.02 -1.53 5.46
N LEU A 77 12.43 -1.25 6.68
CA LEU A 77 12.36 0.08 7.28
C LEU A 77 13.16 1.13 6.49
N GLY A 78 14.23 0.71 5.82
CA GLY A 78 14.99 1.58 4.93
C GLY A 78 14.19 1.97 3.68
N ASN A 79 13.39 1.04 3.12
CA ASN A 79 12.48 1.34 2.02
C ASN A 79 11.37 2.30 2.49
N VAL A 80 10.80 2.06 3.68
CA VAL A 80 9.78 2.98 4.25
C VAL A 80 10.33 4.39 4.38
N GLY A 81 11.52 4.57 4.95
CA GLY A 81 12.15 5.90 5.08
C GLY A 81 12.45 6.54 3.72
N SER A 82 12.92 5.75 2.73
CA SER A 82 13.15 6.25 1.37
C SER A 82 11.84 6.68 0.68
N ILE A 83 10.74 5.97 0.96
CA ILE A 83 9.41 6.34 0.47
C ILE A 83 8.94 7.64 1.12
N PHE A 84 9.11 7.84 2.43
CA PHE A 84 8.81 9.12 3.09
C PHE A 84 9.51 10.28 2.40
N ARG A 85 10.81 10.13 2.10
CA ARG A 85 11.58 11.17 1.42
C ARG A 85 11.10 11.45 -0.01
N SER A 86 10.76 10.40 -0.76
CA SER A 86 10.21 10.56 -2.11
C SER A 86 8.80 11.16 -2.09
N ALA A 87 7.99 10.81 -1.09
CA ALA A 87 6.64 11.35 -0.90
C ALA A 87 6.68 12.84 -0.57
N ASP A 88 7.59 13.26 0.33
CA ASP A 88 7.84 14.67 0.62
C ASP A 88 8.19 15.44 -0.64
N GLY A 89 9.20 14.97 -1.39
CA GLY A 89 9.63 15.62 -2.63
C GLY A 89 8.57 15.68 -3.73
N ALA A 90 7.68 14.66 -3.81
CA ALA A 90 6.59 14.63 -4.78
C ALA A 90 5.31 15.33 -4.30
N GLY A 91 5.25 15.77 -3.03
CA GLY A 91 4.05 16.33 -2.42
C GLY A 91 2.91 15.33 -2.30
N VAL A 92 3.23 14.08 -1.96
CA VAL A 92 2.28 12.98 -1.75
C VAL A 92 2.06 12.77 -0.26
N ALA A 93 0.87 13.06 0.22
CA ALA A 93 0.43 12.87 1.60
C ALA A 93 -1.10 12.78 1.67
N PRO A 94 -1.68 11.99 2.62
CA PRO A 94 -0.99 11.17 3.61
C PRO A 94 -0.37 9.89 3.04
N LEU A 95 0.55 9.29 3.83
CA LEU A 95 0.99 7.91 3.66
C LEU A 95 0.19 6.99 4.58
N TYR A 96 -0.53 6.02 4.03
CA TYR A 96 -1.21 4.97 4.79
C TYR A 96 -0.28 3.76 4.92
N LEU A 97 0.23 3.53 6.13
CA LEU A 97 1.15 2.44 6.45
C LEU A 97 0.33 1.24 6.93
N CYS A 98 0.20 0.22 6.10
CA CYS A 98 -0.72 -0.89 6.38
C CYS A 98 0.02 -2.19 6.74
N GLY A 99 -0.61 -2.98 7.59
CA GLY A 99 -0.13 -4.29 7.97
C GLY A 99 1.18 -4.23 8.77
N ILE A 100 2.20 -4.98 8.32
CA ILE A 100 3.51 -5.04 8.97
C ILE A 100 4.41 -3.86 8.63
N THR A 101 3.98 -2.93 7.79
CA THR A 101 4.76 -1.75 7.41
C THR A 101 5.20 -0.98 8.66
N GLY A 102 6.51 -0.79 8.80
CA GLY A 102 7.07 -0.05 9.94
C GLY A 102 6.67 1.42 9.93
N CYS A 103 6.58 2.03 11.13
CA CYS A 103 6.17 3.42 11.29
C CYS A 103 7.20 4.23 12.06
N PRO A 104 7.23 5.56 11.89
CA PRO A 104 7.90 6.44 12.82
C PRO A 104 7.31 6.35 14.26
N PRO A 105 8.09 6.67 15.30
CA PRO A 105 9.52 6.94 15.25
C PRO A 105 10.33 5.64 15.22
N HIS A 106 11.20 5.48 14.26
CA HIS A 106 12.13 4.35 14.19
C HIS A 106 13.47 4.78 13.59
N LYS A 107 14.60 4.46 14.27
CA LYS A 107 15.95 4.88 13.85
C LYS A 107 16.30 4.49 12.39
N SER A 108 15.86 3.31 11.95
CA SER A 108 16.12 2.84 10.58
C SER A 108 15.29 3.58 9.53
N ILE A 109 14.11 4.10 9.89
CA ILE A 109 13.31 4.99 9.03
C ILE A 109 14.00 6.35 8.96
N ALA A 110 14.27 6.97 10.12
CA ALA A 110 14.92 8.29 10.20
C ALA A 110 16.26 8.35 9.44
N LYS A 111 17.01 7.22 9.40
CA LYS A 111 18.29 7.14 8.69
C LYS A 111 18.16 7.36 7.18
N THR A 112 17.03 7.02 6.57
CA THR A 112 16.83 7.12 5.11
C THR A 112 15.84 8.21 4.72
N SER A 113 14.88 8.54 5.57
CA SER A 113 13.93 9.64 5.37
C SER A 113 14.55 11.03 5.58
N LEU A 114 15.61 11.11 6.43
CA LEU A 114 16.34 12.36 6.75
C LEU A 114 15.42 13.49 7.22
N GLY A 115 14.42 13.16 8.07
CA GLY A 115 13.47 14.11 8.63
C GLY A 115 12.15 14.23 7.85
N ALA A 116 12.03 13.65 6.68
CA ALA A 116 10.77 13.69 5.91
C ALA A 116 9.60 13.00 6.66
N GLU A 117 9.88 12.01 7.52
CA GLU A 117 8.86 11.34 8.35
C GLU A 117 8.20 12.26 9.38
N GLU A 118 8.80 13.40 9.68
CA GLU A 118 8.24 14.42 10.57
C GLU A 118 7.33 15.40 9.82
N GLN A 119 7.54 15.56 8.51
CA GLN A 119 6.83 16.49 7.65
C GLN A 119 5.64 15.86 6.94
N VAL A 120 5.82 14.66 6.40
CA VAL A 120 4.76 13.93 5.68
C VAL A 120 3.74 13.37 6.66
N HIS A 121 2.49 13.77 6.49
CA HIS A 121 1.39 13.17 7.25
C HIS A 121 1.29 11.67 6.96
N TRP A 122 1.14 10.85 7.99
CA TRP A 122 0.98 9.41 7.86
C TRP A 122 0.02 8.84 8.90
N GLU A 123 -0.58 7.72 8.58
CA GLU A 123 -1.47 6.95 9.45
C GLU A 123 -1.09 5.48 9.38
N HIS A 124 -1.27 4.73 10.48
CA HIS A 124 -1.08 3.28 10.47
C HIS A 124 -2.43 2.57 10.58
N HIS A 125 -2.62 1.55 9.75
CA HIS A 125 -3.80 0.69 9.72
C HIS A 125 -3.40 -0.78 9.76
N THR A 126 -4.25 -1.65 10.33
CA THR A 126 -3.97 -3.08 10.37
C THR A 126 -4.08 -3.73 9.00
N SER A 127 -4.84 -3.12 8.08
CA SER A 127 -5.06 -3.61 6.72
C SER A 127 -5.35 -2.46 5.76
N ALA A 128 -4.98 -2.64 4.50
CA ALA A 128 -5.37 -1.75 3.41
C ALA A 128 -6.90 -1.62 3.25
N LEU A 129 -7.64 -2.66 3.63
CA LEU A 129 -9.10 -2.69 3.56
C LEU A 129 -9.80 -1.75 4.55
N GLU A 130 -9.09 -1.25 5.56
CA GLU A 130 -9.62 -0.20 6.46
C GLU A 130 -9.63 1.18 5.79
N VAL A 131 -8.83 1.38 4.75
CA VAL A 131 -8.59 2.67 4.10
C VAL A 131 -9.24 2.75 2.72
N LEU A 132 -8.95 1.76 1.86
CA LEU A 132 -9.26 1.84 0.42
C LEU A 132 -10.75 1.99 0.09
N PRO A 133 -11.70 1.30 0.77
CA PRO A 133 -13.11 1.48 0.49
C PRO A 133 -13.57 2.92 0.72
N GLY A 134 -13.15 3.53 1.83
CA GLY A 134 -13.49 4.93 2.14
C GLY A 134 -12.88 5.93 1.16
N LEU A 135 -11.67 5.70 0.66
CA LEU A 135 -11.07 6.53 -0.38
C LEU A 135 -11.85 6.45 -1.70
N ARG A 136 -12.26 5.23 -2.08
CA ARG A 136 -13.08 5.01 -3.30
C ARG A 136 -14.44 5.69 -3.21
N GLU A 137 -15.12 5.59 -2.07
CA GLU A 137 -16.39 6.29 -1.82
C GLU A 137 -16.24 7.81 -1.95
N GLN A 138 -15.07 8.34 -1.62
CA GLN A 138 -14.73 9.75 -1.82
C GLN A 138 -14.32 10.08 -3.27
N GLY A 139 -14.34 9.11 -4.19
CA GLY A 139 -13.96 9.27 -5.58
C GLY A 139 -12.44 9.38 -5.81
N VAL A 140 -11.63 8.87 -4.87
CA VAL A 140 -10.17 8.76 -5.04
C VAL A 140 -9.87 7.58 -5.97
N GLN A 141 -9.09 7.80 -7.00
CA GLN A 141 -8.64 6.75 -7.92
C GLN A 141 -7.52 5.94 -7.26
N VAL A 142 -7.77 4.67 -7.00
CA VAL A 142 -6.79 3.75 -6.39
C VAL A 142 -5.96 3.10 -7.49
N ILE A 143 -4.66 3.40 -7.52
CA ILE A 143 -3.71 2.92 -8.54
C ILE A 143 -2.77 1.94 -7.88
N ALA A 144 -2.89 0.64 -8.17
CA ALA A 144 -1.97 -0.38 -7.68
C ALA A 144 -0.77 -0.51 -8.63
N LEU A 145 0.43 -0.30 -8.09
CA LEU A 145 1.68 -0.45 -8.83
C LEU A 145 2.19 -1.89 -8.69
N GLU A 146 1.70 -2.76 -9.56
CA GLU A 146 2.01 -4.18 -9.54
C GLU A 146 1.98 -4.77 -10.95
N ARG A 147 2.92 -5.65 -11.28
CA ARG A 147 2.92 -6.37 -12.55
C ARG A 147 2.01 -7.60 -12.45
N THR A 148 0.88 -7.55 -13.12
CA THR A 148 -0.09 -8.65 -13.24
C THR A 148 -0.39 -8.92 -14.71
N GLY A 149 -1.12 -10.01 -15.02
CA GLY A 149 -1.57 -10.28 -16.39
C GLY A 149 -2.53 -9.24 -16.97
N SER A 150 -3.13 -8.39 -16.12
CA SER A 150 -4.08 -7.34 -16.50
C SER A 150 -3.56 -5.92 -16.27
N SER A 151 -2.34 -5.74 -15.75
CA SER A 151 -1.78 -4.41 -15.53
C SER A 151 -1.26 -3.78 -16.82
N GLU A 152 -1.48 -2.48 -16.98
CA GLU A 152 -0.95 -1.70 -18.11
C GLU A 152 0.32 -0.91 -17.70
N GLN A 153 1.09 -0.45 -18.67
CA GLN A 153 2.23 0.41 -18.40
C GLN A 153 1.75 1.77 -17.88
N LEU A 154 2.39 2.27 -16.82
CA LEU A 154 1.99 3.52 -16.17
C LEU A 154 2.04 4.72 -17.13
N ASP A 155 3.07 4.80 -17.95
CA ASP A 155 3.23 5.86 -18.95
C ASP A 155 2.11 5.85 -20.00
N HIS A 156 1.65 4.69 -20.46
CA HIS A 156 0.50 4.58 -21.37
C HIS A 156 -0.79 5.08 -20.71
N ALA A 157 -1.03 4.70 -19.45
CA ALA A 157 -2.18 5.19 -18.69
C ALA A 157 -2.17 6.72 -18.54
N LEU A 158 -0.98 7.30 -18.30
CA LEU A 158 -0.79 8.74 -18.18
C LEU A 158 -1.01 9.46 -19.53
N GLN A 159 -0.40 8.95 -20.62
CA GLN A 159 -0.52 9.55 -21.97
C GLN A 159 -1.96 9.63 -22.46
N ARG A 160 -2.78 8.61 -22.19
CA ARG A 160 -4.21 8.62 -22.58
C ARG A 160 -5.13 9.34 -21.58
N GLY A 161 -4.58 9.98 -20.54
CA GLY A 161 -5.33 10.74 -19.55
C GLY A 161 -6.28 9.89 -18.68
N ALA A 162 -5.97 8.60 -18.51
CA ALA A 162 -6.80 7.70 -17.70
C ALA A 162 -6.67 7.95 -16.19
N ILE A 163 -5.58 8.55 -15.77
CA ILE A 163 -5.30 8.84 -14.37
C ILE A 163 -5.66 10.29 -14.08
N LYS A 164 -6.54 10.47 -13.11
CA LYS A 164 -7.02 11.78 -12.66
C LYS A 164 -6.88 11.92 -11.16
N ARG A 165 -6.75 13.15 -10.68
CA ARG A 165 -6.81 13.42 -9.22
C ARG A 165 -8.28 13.48 -8.72
N PRO A 166 -8.51 13.15 -7.46
CA PRO A 166 -7.50 12.68 -6.50
C PRO A 166 -7.11 11.23 -6.76
N TRP A 167 -5.88 10.86 -6.41
CA TRP A 167 -5.42 9.47 -6.52
C TRP A 167 -4.67 8.99 -5.26
N CYS A 168 -4.67 7.66 -5.08
CA CYS A 168 -3.88 6.94 -4.08
C CYS A 168 -3.01 5.90 -4.77
N LEU A 169 -1.69 6.05 -4.67
CA LEU A 169 -0.72 5.09 -5.19
C LEU A 169 -0.50 3.97 -4.17
N VAL A 170 -0.76 2.72 -4.57
CA VAL A 170 -0.56 1.55 -3.72
C VAL A 170 0.69 0.80 -4.14
N VAL A 171 1.56 0.51 -3.18
CA VAL A 171 2.74 -0.36 -3.34
C VAL A 171 2.71 -1.45 -2.28
N GLY A 172 3.19 -2.64 -2.63
CA GLY A 172 3.11 -3.83 -1.79
C GLY A 172 4.46 -4.36 -1.32
N ASN A 173 4.39 -5.48 -0.64
CA ASN A 173 5.51 -6.21 -0.06
C ASN A 173 6.59 -6.54 -1.12
N GLU A 174 7.86 -6.45 -0.75
CA GLU A 174 9.00 -6.63 -1.65
C GLU A 174 9.11 -8.06 -2.25
N VAL A 175 8.44 -9.03 -1.65
CA VAL A 175 8.47 -10.43 -2.07
C VAL A 175 7.10 -10.92 -2.54
N ALA A 176 6.06 -10.62 -1.78
CA ALA A 176 4.70 -11.09 -2.04
C ALA A 176 3.90 -10.17 -2.98
N GLY A 177 4.37 -8.93 -3.19
CA GLY A 177 3.63 -7.92 -3.93
C GLY A 177 2.41 -7.37 -3.15
N ILE A 178 1.44 -6.85 -3.87
CA ILE A 178 0.17 -6.36 -3.33
C ILE A 178 -0.77 -7.57 -3.12
N SER A 179 -1.48 -7.60 -1.98
CA SER A 179 -2.42 -8.68 -1.69
C SER A 179 -3.60 -8.73 -2.68
N ALA A 180 -4.19 -9.92 -2.87
CA ALA A 180 -5.33 -10.08 -3.76
C ALA A 180 -6.52 -9.22 -3.36
N GLU A 181 -6.73 -9.07 -2.06
CA GLU A 181 -7.80 -8.26 -1.48
C GLU A 181 -7.62 -6.78 -1.78
N THR A 182 -6.38 -6.30 -1.71
CA THR A 182 -6.01 -4.92 -2.03
C THR A 182 -6.07 -4.67 -3.55
N LEU A 183 -5.59 -5.61 -4.36
CA LEU A 183 -5.73 -5.54 -5.82
C LEU A 183 -7.21 -5.46 -6.27
N ALA A 184 -8.11 -6.19 -5.59
CA ALA A 184 -9.54 -6.12 -5.86
C ALA A 184 -10.17 -4.75 -5.53
N GLN A 185 -9.52 -3.93 -4.71
CA GLN A 185 -9.93 -2.55 -4.42
C GLN A 185 -9.33 -1.53 -5.40
N ALA A 186 -8.33 -1.89 -6.17
CA ALA A 186 -7.74 -0.98 -7.14
C ALA A 186 -8.72 -0.65 -8.28
N THR A 187 -8.76 0.62 -8.66
CA THR A 187 -9.49 1.08 -9.85
C THR A 187 -8.64 0.94 -11.11
N MET A 188 -7.32 0.86 -10.94
CA MET A 188 -6.37 0.68 -12.01
C MET A 188 -5.16 -0.11 -11.54
N LEU A 189 -4.70 -1.05 -12.37
CA LEU A 189 -3.47 -1.80 -12.17
C LEU A 189 -2.43 -1.31 -13.16
N CYS A 190 -1.33 -0.76 -12.64
CA CYS A 190 -0.25 -0.25 -13.46
C CYS A 190 1.08 -0.93 -13.10
N HIS A 191 2.02 -0.93 -14.04
CA HIS A 191 3.39 -1.35 -13.80
C HIS A 191 4.39 -0.43 -14.50
N LEU A 192 5.62 -0.40 -13.98
CA LEU A 192 6.74 0.23 -14.67
C LEU A 192 7.36 -0.77 -15.66
N PRO A 193 7.63 -0.38 -16.91
CA PRO A 193 8.25 -1.26 -17.88
C PRO A 193 9.68 -1.61 -17.45
N MET A 194 10.06 -2.87 -17.66
CA MET A 194 11.41 -3.38 -17.37
C MET A 194 12.07 -3.75 -18.70
N HIS A 195 13.17 -3.09 -19.01
CA HIS A 195 13.93 -3.29 -20.26
C HIS A 195 15.21 -4.13 -20.08
N GLY A 196 15.49 -4.54 -18.84
CA GLY A 196 16.66 -5.34 -18.49
C GLY A 196 16.29 -6.77 -18.09
N VAL A 197 17.26 -7.46 -17.46
CA VAL A 197 17.11 -8.87 -17.02
C VAL A 197 16.26 -9.01 -15.75
N LYS A 198 16.22 -7.97 -14.90
CA LYS A 198 15.43 -8.01 -13.65
C LYS A 198 13.95 -7.84 -13.93
N ALA A 199 13.14 -8.59 -13.17
CA ALA A 199 11.67 -8.56 -13.33
C ALA A 199 10.99 -7.39 -12.56
N SER A 200 11.66 -6.78 -11.59
CA SER A 200 11.13 -5.72 -10.75
C SER A 200 12.21 -4.75 -10.27
N LEU A 201 11.78 -3.57 -9.84
CA LEU A 201 12.58 -2.56 -9.13
C LEU A 201 12.46 -2.75 -7.61
N ASN A 202 13.39 -2.16 -6.87
CA ASN A 202 13.20 -1.93 -5.44
C ASN A 202 11.93 -1.10 -5.23
N VAL A 203 11.12 -1.42 -4.22
CA VAL A 203 9.81 -0.79 -4.01
C VAL A 203 9.89 0.72 -3.79
N ALA A 204 10.91 1.21 -3.08
CA ALA A 204 11.08 2.64 -2.86
C ALA A 204 11.48 3.39 -4.14
N VAL A 205 12.26 2.72 -5.02
CA VAL A 205 12.61 3.26 -6.35
C VAL A 205 11.37 3.29 -7.23
N ALA A 206 10.62 2.18 -7.29
CA ALA A 206 9.38 2.09 -8.06
C ALA A 206 8.36 3.15 -7.61
N PHE A 207 8.19 3.30 -6.29
CA PHE A 207 7.34 4.34 -5.70
C PHE A 207 7.77 5.75 -6.15
N GLY A 208 9.04 6.08 -6.03
CA GLY A 208 9.55 7.40 -6.40
C GLY A 208 9.29 7.73 -7.87
N ILE A 209 9.59 6.79 -8.79
CA ILE A 209 9.34 6.95 -10.23
C ILE A 209 7.84 7.19 -10.48
N ALA A 210 6.98 6.32 -9.94
CA ALA A 210 5.54 6.42 -10.16
C ALA A 210 4.92 7.68 -9.54
N ALA A 211 5.29 8.04 -8.31
CA ALA A 211 4.78 9.22 -7.61
C ALA A 211 5.10 10.52 -8.38
N TYR A 212 6.33 10.68 -8.84
CA TYR A 212 6.71 11.85 -9.64
C TYR A 212 6.03 11.89 -11.01
N ALA A 213 5.91 10.74 -11.71
CA ALA A 213 5.22 10.66 -12.99
C ALA A 213 3.73 11.02 -12.85
N LEU A 214 3.06 10.44 -11.85
CA LEU A 214 1.65 10.73 -11.53
C LEU A 214 1.46 12.21 -11.17
N ARG A 215 2.32 12.74 -10.31
CA ARG A 215 2.25 14.13 -9.87
C ARG A 215 2.41 15.11 -11.03
N ALA A 216 3.41 14.90 -11.87
CA ALA A 216 3.67 15.76 -13.04
C ALA A 216 2.49 15.74 -14.02
N ALA A 217 2.01 14.56 -14.40
CA ALA A 217 0.95 14.44 -15.39
C ALA A 217 -0.40 14.97 -14.90
N THR A 218 -0.72 14.82 -13.60
CA THR A 218 -2.02 15.24 -13.06
C THR A 218 -2.06 16.67 -12.52
N SER A 219 -0.91 17.35 -12.42
CA SER A 219 -0.85 18.78 -12.03
C SER A 219 -1.09 19.73 -13.20
N LEU A 220 -0.95 19.27 -14.43
CA LEU A 220 -1.09 20.10 -15.64
C LEU A 220 -2.55 20.25 -16.11
N VAL A 221 -3.47 19.54 -15.48
CA VAL A 221 -4.91 19.58 -15.79
C VAL A 221 -5.63 20.34 -14.68
N SER A 222 -5.53 21.66 -14.71
CA SER A 222 -6.34 22.59 -13.89
C SER A 222 -7.29 23.38 -14.78
#